data_668cbc7c4b4a099fe21553736f0ae8e7
#
_entry.id   668cbc7c4b4a099fe21553736f0ae8e7
#
_cell.length_a   1.000
_cell.length_b   1.000
_cell.length_c   1.000
_cell.angle_alpha   90.00
_cell.angle_beta   90.00
_cell.angle_gamma   90.00
#
_symmetry.space_group_name_H-M   'P 1'
#
loop_
_entity.id
_entity.type
_entity.pdbx_description
1 polymer ?
#
loop_
_entity_poly.entity_id
_entity_poly.type
_entity_poly.pdbx_seq_one_letter_code
_entity_poly.pdbx_strand_id
1 'polypeptide(L)'
;MHKSNPVLAYTGRLDRIDNFWFTIAHEIGHILKHLHGESDLFVDSFNDIDMTDRREKEADAFAGKILKSAIILSAFADTIRPSSSRVGIESRRLNISPAIIAGCLQHHKKASWNSFHELKSQIKPALKALTPSFDL
;
A
#
# COMPACT_ATOMS: atom_id res chain seq x y z
N MET A 1 -14.66 22.78 -19.82
CA MET A 1 -13.66 21.84 -19.28
C MET A 1 -14.32 20.93 -18.29
N HIS A 2 -14.55 19.69 -18.68
CA HIS A 2 -14.98 18.69 -17.71
C HIS A 2 -13.78 18.31 -16.86
N LYS A 3 -13.80 18.71 -15.60
CA LYS A 3 -12.86 18.17 -14.62
C LYS A 3 -13.35 16.76 -14.28
N SER A 4 -12.78 15.76 -14.93
CA SER A 4 -13.02 14.40 -14.50
C SER A 4 -12.36 14.19 -13.14
N ASN A 5 -13.14 13.83 -12.15
CA ASN A 5 -12.58 13.41 -10.87
C ASN A 5 -11.94 12.04 -11.04
N PRO A 6 -10.69 11.86 -10.62
CA PRO A 6 -10.08 10.54 -10.64
C PRO A 6 -10.86 9.58 -9.75
N VAL A 7 -11.06 8.36 -10.22
CA VAL A 7 -11.75 7.31 -9.47
C VAL A 7 -10.72 6.28 -9.05
N LEU A 8 -10.69 6.01 -7.76
CA LEU A 8 -9.86 4.97 -7.18
C LEU A 8 -10.73 3.76 -6.88
N ALA A 9 -10.40 2.61 -7.48
CA ALA A 9 -11.12 1.37 -7.28
C ALA A 9 -10.33 0.43 -6.35
N TYR A 10 -11.01 -0.06 -5.31
CA TYR A 10 -10.45 -1.04 -4.39
C TYR A 10 -11.30 -2.31 -4.42
N THR A 11 -10.68 -3.44 -4.78
CA THR A 11 -11.37 -4.71 -4.92
C THR A 11 -11.52 -5.49 -3.62
N GLY A 12 -10.75 -5.17 -2.59
CA GLY A 12 -10.71 -5.94 -1.34
C GLY A 12 -10.18 -7.37 -1.51
N ARG A 13 -9.43 -7.63 -2.57
CA ARG A 13 -8.96 -8.96 -2.94
C ARG A 13 -8.12 -9.62 -1.84
N LEU A 14 -7.26 -8.86 -1.19
CA LEU A 14 -6.54 -9.28 0.00
C LEU A 14 -7.12 -8.52 1.18
N ASP A 15 -8.09 -9.10 1.85
CA ASP A 15 -8.88 -8.46 2.90
C ASP A 15 -8.05 -8.25 4.18
N ARG A 16 -7.07 -7.36 4.09
CA ARG A 16 -6.13 -7.01 5.18
C ARG A 16 -5.82 -5.53 5.14
N ILE A 17 -5.67 -4.93 6.30
CA ILE A 17 -5.44 -3.51 6.45
C ILE A 17 -4.10 -3.04 5.86
N ASP A 18 -3.06 -3.87 5.93
CA ASP A 18 -1.76 -3.57 5.33
C ASP A 18 -1.86 -3.44 3.82
N ASN A 19 -2.54 -4.39 3.17
CA ASN A 19 -2.77 -4.35 1.73
C ASN A 19 -3.66 -3.18 1.33
N PHE A 20 -4.68 -2.89 2.11
CA PHE A 20 -5.57 -1.75 1.87
C PHE A 20 -4.78 -0.44 1.78
N TRP A 21 -3.97 -0.14 2.81
CA TRP A 21 -3.24 1.12 2.85
C TRP A 21 -2.18 1.23 1.76
N PHE A 22 -1.46 0.15 1.47
CA PHE A 22 -0.47 0.15 0.40
C PHE A 22 -1.13 0.37 -0.96
N THR A 23 -2.22 -0.33 -1.24
CA THR A 23 -2.96 -0.20 -2.50
C THR A 23 -3.48 1.22 -2.68
N ILE A 24 -4.12 1.79 -1.67
CA ILE A 24 -4.64 3.16 -1.72
C ILE A 24 -3.50 4.17 -1.95
N ALA A 25 -2.40 4.06 -1.22
CA ALA A 25 -1.26 4.95 -1.37
C ALA A 25 -0.61 4.83 -2.76
N HIS A 26 -0.49 3.63 -3.29
CA HIS A 26 0.01 3.35 -4.63
C HIS A 26 -0.85 4.02 -5.71
N GLU A 27 -2.17 3.83 -5.64
CA GLU A 27 -3.11 4.43 -6.59
C GLU A 27 -3.12 5.97 -6.49
N ILE A 28 -3.04 6.52 -5.30
CA ILE A 28 -2.87 7.97 -5.12
C ILE A 28 -1.57 8.43 -5.78
N GLY A 29 -0.50 7.66 -5.67
CA GLY A 29 0.76 7.95 -6.36
C GLY A 29 0.59 8.06 -7.87
N HIS A 30 -0.16 7.17 -8.49
CA HIS A 30 -0.50 7.27 -9.92
C HIS A 30 -1.28 8.53 -10.23
N ILE A 31 -2.30 8.86 -9.42
CA ILE A 31 -3.12 10.06 -9.62
C ILE A 31 -2.27 11.32 -9.56
N LEU A 32 -1.42 11.45 -8.56
CA LEU A 32 -0.64 12.67 -8.34
C LEU A 32 0.52 12.83 -9.32
N LYS A 33 1.13 11.75 -9.77
CA LYS A 33 2.33 11.79 -10.58
C LYS A 33 2.09 11.55 -12.06
N HIS A 34 1.03 10.84 -12.43
CA HIS A 34 0.85 10.36 -13.78
C HIS A 34 -0.44 10.84 -14.46
N LEU A 35 -1.46 11.26 -13.71
CA LEU A 35 -2.68 11.79 -14.29
C LEU A 35 -2.61 13.32 -14.37
N HIS A 36 -2.13 13.81 -15.50
CA HIS A 36 -2.04 15.26 -15.76
C HIS A 36 -3.15 15.78 -16.66
N GLY A 37 -4.07 14.91 -17.12
CA GLY A 37 -5.18 15.27 -17.98
C GLY A 37 -5.87 14.06 -18.54
N GLU A 38 -6.99 14.24 -19.24
CA GLU A 38 -7.79 13.15 -19.83
C GLU A 38 -6.99 12.29 -20.82
N SER A 39 -6.00 12.90 -21.50
CA SER A 39 -5.14 12.19 -22.44
C SER A 39 -4.19 11.20 -21.79
N ASP A 40 -3.90 11.33 -20.51
CA ASP A 40 -2.94 10.49 -19.82
C ASP A 40 -3.49 9.10 -19.48
N LEU A 41 -4.80 8.94 -19.49
CA LEU A 41 -5.44 7.64 -19.33
C LEU A 41 -5.18 6.67 -20.49
N PHE A 42 -4.81 7.18 -21.65
CA PHE A 42 -4.72 6.42 -22.90
C PHE A 42 -3.32 6.41 -23.50
N VAL A 43 -2.37 6.96 -22.81
CA VAL A 43 -0.98 7.02 -23.29
C VAL A 43 -0.24 5.71 -23.09
N ASP A 44 -0.90 4.65 -22.80
CA ASP A 44 -0.36 3.33 -23.04
C ASP A 44 -0.27 3.11 -24.54
N SER A 45 0.52 3.96 -25.18
CA SER A 45 1.00 3.61 -26.50
C SER A 45 1.79 2.31 -26.34
N PHE A 46 1.46 1.36 -27.15
CA PHE A 46 1.94 0.00 -27.18
C PHE A 46 3.48 -0.18 -27.16
N ASN A 47 4.23 0.89 -27.03
CA ASN A 47 5.69 0.87 -27.12
C ASN A 47 6.40 1.16 -25.80
N ASP A 48 5.70 1.29 -24.67
CA ASP A 48 6.30 1.75 -23.44
C ASP A 48 6.07 0.81 -22.26
N ILE A 49 6.49 -0.44 -22.41
CA ILE A 49 6.68 -1.34 -21.25
C ILE A 49 7.61 -0.68 -20.24
N ASP A 50 8.66 -0.02 -20.68
CA ASP A 50 9.59 0.72 -19.83
C ASP A 50 8.93 1.89 -19.11
N MET A 51 8.05 2.61 -19.79
CA MET A 51 7.31 3.74 -19.19
C MET A 51 6.30 3.26 -18.16
N THR A 52 5.58 2.16 -18.43
CA THR A 52 4.65 1.55 -17.48
C THR A 52 5.39 1.06 -16.23
N ASP A 53 6.49 0.34 -16.41
CA ASP A 53 7.32 -0.12 -15.29
C ASP A 53 7.86 1.03 -14.46
N ARG A 54 8.29 2.10 -15.09
CA ARG A 54 8.74 3.31 -14.39
C ARG A 54 7.62 3.96 -13.57
N ARG A 55 6.41 4.06 -14.13
CA ARG A 55 5.25 4.61 -13.42
C ARG A 55 4.87 3.75 -12.21
N GLU A 56 4.91 2.43 -12.36
CA GLU A 56 4.67 1.52 -11.25
C GLU A 56 5.70 1.69 -10.13
N LYS A 57 6.98 1.78 -10.48
CA LYS A 57 8.05 2.04 -9.51
C LYS A 57 7.90 3.38 -8.80
N GLU A 58 7.49 4.42 -9.51
CA GLU A 58 7.24 5.73 -8.93
C GLU A 58 6.03 5.70 -7.97
N ALA A 59 4.97 4.99 -8.32
CA ALA A 59 3.82 4.80 -7.45
C ALA A 59 4.17 3.99 -6.20
N ASP A 60 4.96 2.93 -6.35
CA ASP A 60 5.47 2.14 -5.22
C ASP A 60 6.35 2.97 -4.30
N ALA A 61 7.24 3.78 -4.87
CA ALA A 61 8.10 4.68 -4.09
C ALA A 61 7.28 5.72 -3.33
N PHE A 62 6.25 6.27 -3.96
CA PHE A 62 5.31 7.18 -3.31
C PHE A 62 4.58 6.51 -2.14
N ALA A 63 4.04 5.31 -2.36
CA ALA A 63 3.37 4.53 -1.32
C ALA A 63 4.32 4.24 -0.15
N GLY A 64 5.54 3.82 -0.45
CA GLY A 64 6.57 3.58 0.55
C GLY A 64 6.90 4.81 1.38
N LYS A 65 6.95 5.97 0.75
CA LYS A 65 7.21 7.25 1.44
C LYS A 65 6.06 7.62 2.38
N ILE A 66 4.82 7.50 1.93
CA ILE A 66 3.63 7.80 2.73
C ILE A 66 3.53 6.84 3.92
N LEU A 67 3.78 5.57 3.71
CA LEU A 67 3.72 4.53 4.75
C LEU A 67 5.01 4.40 5.57
N LYS A 68 5.97 5.28 5.36
CA LYS A 68 7.21 5.35 6.12
C LYS A 68 8.07 4.09 6.03
N SER A 69 8.11 3.46 4.87
CA SER A 69 8.84 2.21 4.64
C SER A 69 10.32 2.32 4.98
N ALA A 70 10.97 3.43 4.66
CA ALA A 70 12.40 3.62 4.95
C ALA A 70 12.70 3.59 6.46
N ILE A 71 11.85 4.22 7.27
CA ILE A 71 11.98 4.22 8.73
C ILE A 71 11.77 2.82 9.28
N ILE A 72 10.76 2.10 8.77
CA ILE A 72 10.46 0.73 9.18
C ILE A 72 11.64 -0.19 8.83
N LEU A 73 12.11 -0.15 7.60
CA LEU A 73 13.23 -0.98 7.15
C LEU A 73 14.51 -0.70 7.93
N SER A 74 14.76 0.55 8.25
CA SER A 74 15.90 0.93 9.09
C SER A 74 15.81 0.33 10.50
N ALA A 75 14.63 0.32 11.09
CA ALA A 75 14.39 -0.24 12.42
C ALA A 75 14.63 -1.76 12.47
N PHE A 76 14.49 -2.45 11.33
CA PHE A 76 14.68 -3.90 11.22
C PHE A 76 15.91 -4.30 10.39
N ALA A 77 16.83 -3.37 10.15
CA ALA A 77 17.98 -3.61 9.27
C ALA A 77 18.87 -4.77 9.73
N ASP A 78 19.03 -4.93 11.04
CA ASP A 78 19.83 -5.99 11.68
C ASP A 78 19.02 -7.25 12.02
N THR A 79 17.74 -7.29 11.67
CA THR A 79 16.85 -8.38 12.05
C THR A 79 16.61 -9.30 10.87
N ILE A 80 17.03 -10.58 10.98
CA ILE A 80 16.89 -11.56 9.91
C ILE A 80 15.46 -12.11 9.87
N ARG A 81 14.88 -12.40 11.03
CA ARG A 81 13.52 -12.93 11.17
C ARG A 81 12.72 -12.10 12.17
N PRO A 82 12.03 -11.06 11.71
CA PRO A 82 11.22 -10.25 12.62
C PRO A 82 10.14 -11.07 13.30
N SER A 83 9.99 -10.88 14.61
CA SER A 83 8.92 -11.50 15.39
C SER A 83 7.74 -10.54 15.57
N SER A 84 6.56 -11.08 15.85
CA SER A 84 5.38 -10.29 16.20
C SER A 84 5.64 -9.38 17.40
N SER A 85 6.36 -9.88 18.41
CA SER A 85 6.75 -9.08 19.58
C SER A 85 7.61 -7.88 19.20
N ARG A 86 8.59 -8.08 18.33
CA ARG A 86 9.45 -6.98 17.84
C ARG A 86 8.64 -5.96 17.05
N VAL A 87 7.73 -6.42 16.19
CA VAL A 87 6.82 -5.54 15.45
C VAL A 87 5.99 -4.70 16.43
N GLY A 88 5.46 -5.30 17.49
CA GLY A 88 4.70 -4.58 18.51
C GLY A 88 5.53 -3.52 19.23
N ILE A 89 6.77 -3.81 19.56
CA ILE A 89 7.69 -2.86 20.20
C ILE A 89 7.96 -1.67 19.28
N GLU A 90 8.34 -1.93 18.03
CA GLU A 90 8.65 -0.89 17.07
C GLU A 90 7.42 -0.06 16.69
N SER A 91 6.24 -0.70 16.64
CA SER A 91 4.97 -0.02 16.42
C SER A 91 4.74 1.09 17.46
N ARG A 92 4.95 0.78 18.71
CA ARG A 92 4.81 1.78 19.79
C ARG A 92 5.90 2.86 19.71
N ARG A 93 7.13 2.46 19.44
CA ARG A 93 8.27 3.39 19.34
C ARG A 93 8.11 4.37 18.17
N LEU A 94 7.68 3.88 17.01
CA LEU A 94 7.56 4.66 15.79
C LEU A 94 6.18 5.33 15.63
N ASN A 95 5.22 4.95 16.46
CA ASN A 95 3.82 5.36 16.33
C ASN A 95 3.25 5.03 14.95
N ILE A 96 3.51 3.81 14.49
CA ILE A 96 3.02 3.26 13.23
C ILE A 96 2.23 1.99 13.54
N SER A 97 1.08 1.80 12.88
CA SER A 97 0.26 0.60 13.06
C SER A 97 1.07 -0.69 12.87
N PRO A 98 0.94 -1.70 13.76
CA PRO A 98 1.62 -2.98 13.59
C PRO A 98 1.33 -3.64 12.24
N ALA A 99 0.10 -3.49 11.71
CA ALA A 99 -0.29 -4.03 10.41
C ALA A 99 0.51 -3.40 9.28
N ILE A 100 0.76 -2.09 9.33
CA ILE A 100 1.57 -1.39 8.33
C ILE A 100 3.03 -1.86 8.39
N ILE A 101 3.58 -2.02 9.59
CA ILE A 101 4.95 -2.53 9.76
C ILE A 101 5.05 -3.95 9.22
N ALA A 102 4.12 -4.82 9.58
CA ALA A 102 4.08 -6.20 9.09
C ALA A 102 3.99 -6.26 7.56
N GLY A 103 3.09 -5.47 6.97
CA GLY A 103 2.93 -5.39 5.53
C GLY A 103 4.19 -4.88 4.83
N CYS A 104 4.85 -3.88 5.38
CA CYS A 104 6.12 -3.36 4.85
C CYS A 104 7.20 -4.45 4.84
N LEU A 105 7.38 -5.16 5.94
CA LEU A 105 8.37 -6.23 6.05
C LEU A 105 8.10 -7.36 5.05
N GLN A 106 6.84 -7.71 4.85
CA GLN A 106 6.44 -8.74 3.89
C GLN A 106 6.63 -8.28 2.45
N HIS A 107 6.23 -7.05 2.14
CA HIS A 107 6.40 -6.47 0.80
C HIS A 107 7.88 -6.40 0.39
N HIS A 108 8.76 -6.11 1.33
CA HIS A 108 10.21 -6.07 1.10
C HIS A 108 10.90 -7.42 1.35
N LYS A 109 10.14 -8.50 1.44
CA LYS A 109 10.65 -9.88 1.58
C LYS A 109 11.48 -10.12 2.85
N LYS A 110 11.31 -9.31 3.87
CA LYS A 110 11.93 -9.53 5.19
C LYS A 110 11.13 -10.49 6.06
N ALA A 111 9.89 -10.77 5.69
CA ALA A 111 9.03 -11.73 6.35
C ALA A 111 8.14 -12.43 5.33
N SER A 112 7.70 -13.64 5.64
CA SER A 112 6.76 -14.41 4.84
C SER A 112 5.35 -13.80 4.89
N TRP A 113 4.57 -13.95 3.83
CA TRP A 113 3.15 -13.55 3.82
C TRP A 113 2.29 -14.33 4.81
N ASN A 114 2.76 -15.47 5.28
CA ASN A 114 2.11 -16.27 6.31
C ASN A 114 2.44 -15.81 7.75
N SER A 115 3.33 -14.83 7.89
CA SER A 115 3.72 -14.30 9.20
C SER A 115 2.74 -13.20 9.66
N PHE A 116 2.68 -12.99 10.96
CA PHE A 116 1.98 -11.86 11.59
C PHE A 116 0.46 -11.83 11.39
N HIS A 117 -0.20 -12.98 11.24
CA HIS A 117 -1.66 -13.04 11.09
C HIS A 117 -2.40 -12.32 12.21
N GLU A 118 -1.91 -12.43 13.43
CA GLU A 118 -2.50 -11.82 14.61
C GLU A 118 -2.38 -10.28 14.63
N LEU A 119 -1.50 -9.71 13.81
CA LEU A 119 -1.29 -8.27 13.73
C LEU A 119 -2.10 -7.59 12.64
N LYS A 120 -2.77 -8.36 11.81
CA LYS A 120 -3.50 -7.85 10.65
C LYS A 120 -5.00 -8.02 10.82
N SER A 121 -5.71 -6.93 10.63
CA SER A 121 -7.17 -6.93 10.65
C SER A 121 -7.72 -7.04 9.24
N GLN A 122 -8.88 -7.66 9.11
CA GLN A 122 -9.66 -7.62 7.89
C GLN A 122 -10.29 -6.25 7.70
N ILE A 123 -10.28 -5.75 6.48
CA ILE A 123 -10.79 -4.41 6.17
C ILE A 123 -12.25 -4.42 5.71
N LYS A 124 -12.71 -5.49 5.05
CA LYS A 124 -14.07 -5.56 4.53
C LYS A 124 -15.16 -5.33 5.57
N PRO A 125 -15.11 -5.95 6.75
CA PRO A 125 -16.12 -5.68 7.79
C PRO A 125 -16.16 -4.23 8.22
N ALA A 126 -15.00 -3.57 8.33
CA ALA A 126 -14.92 -2.16 8.68
C ALA A 126 -15.50 -1.26 7.58
N LEU A 127 -15.21 -1.56 6.32
CA LEU A 127 -15.77 -0.82 5.19
C LEU A 127 -17.29 -1.00 5.09
N LYS A 128 -17.80 -2.20 5.31
CA LYS A 128 -19.25 -2.44 5.33
C LYS A 128 -19.94 -1.69 6.45
N ALA A 129 -19.33 -1.56 7.61
CA ALA A 129 -19.89 -0.80 8.72
C ALA A 129 -19.98 0.70 8.40
N LEU A 130 -19.05 1.23 7.62
CA LEU A 130 -19.02 2.64 7.20
C LEU A 130 -19.92 2.91 6.00
N THR A 131 -20.08 1.93 5.12
CA THR A 131 -20.83 2.05 3.86
C THR A 131 -21.70 0.83 3.62
N PRO A 132 -22.86 0.73 4.33
CA PRO A 132 -23.71 -0.46 4.28
C PRO A 132 -24.23 -0.82 2.88
N SER A 133 -24.23 0.15 1.96
CA SER A 133 -24.71 -0.04 0.59
C SER A 133 -23.65 -0.64 -0.35
N PHE A 134 -22.41 -0.82 0.10
CA PHE A 134 -21.38 -1.45 -0.70
C PHE A 134 -21.38 -2.96 -0.51
N ASP A 135 -21.44 -3.67 -1.61
CA ASP A 135 -21.27 -5.12 -1.67
C ASP A 135 -19.79 -5.42 -1.93
N LEU A 136 -19.09 -5.79 -0.89
CA LEU A 136 -17.66 -6.05 -0.95
C LEU A 136 -17.37 -7.54 -1.08
#